data_9200c9ee2b8a27da0f1ed59761454f71
#
_entry.id   9200c9ee2b8a27da0f1ed59761454f71
#
_cell.length_a   1.000
_cell.length_b   1.000
_cell.length_c   1.000
_cell.angle_alpha   90.00
_cell.angle_beta   90.00
_cell.angle_gamma   90.00
#
_symmetry.space_group_name_H-M   'P 1'
#
loop_
_entity.id
_entity.type
_entity.pdbx_description
1 polymer ?
#
loop_
_entity_poly.entity_id
_entity_poly.type
_entity_poly.pdbx_seq_one_letter_code
_entity_poly.pdbx_strand_id
1 'polypeptide(L)'
;MRVLMVSWEFPPVVVGGLGRHVHALSRELAAAGHDVVVLSRAPAGTDADTHPSSDGTVDGVRVLRVAEDPPHLEFGTDMVAWTLAMGHGLLRHALTSLLPGWRPDVVHAHDWLVAHPAIALADVLGVPLVATLHATEAGRHSGWLPGPLNRQVHSTEWWLAQRADEVITCSSAMRAEVSALHDLDAGAIHVVHNGIDLRRWRSRATAPAPAGTGPRLVYFGRLEYEKGVQDLIAALPRIRRRHPGTRLLVAGTGTQQEMLGTRVAEHRVRRSVEFLGHLPDAELTALLRAADAVVLPSRYEPFGIVALEAAAVGATLVASTAGGLGEVVRDGETGLGFEPGDVPGIADAVDRALSDPRAARRRARAARARLRTDFAWPTIAARTAEIYAAARPGPPQNLPRPKIPTGNLFDRTP
;
A
#
# COMPACT_ATOMS: atom_id res chain seq x y z
N MET A 1 4.15 21.71 15.13
CA MET A 1 5.43 21.33 14.50
C MET A 1 5.36 21.60 13.01
N ARG A 2 6.50 21.93 12.39
CA ARG A 2 6.64 22.06 10.94
C ARG A 2 7.18 20.74 10.38
N VAL A 3 6.39 20.10 9.54
CA VAL A 3 6.67 18.76 9.02
C VAL A 3 6.92 18.84 7.51
N LEU A 4 8.08 18.40 7.05
CA LEU A 4 8.37 18.22 5.63
C LEU A 4 8.18 16.75 5.27
N MET A 5 7.09 16.44 4.56
CA MET A 5 6.89 15.11 3.99
C MET A 5 7.49 15.04 2.59
N VAL A 6 8.33 14.07 2.34
CA VAL A 6 8.92 13.80 1.03
C VAL A 6 8.33 12.51 0.48
N SER A 7 7.64 12.62 -0.66
CA SER A 7 6.96 11.49 -1.29
C SER A 7 7.01 11.60 -2.81
N TRP A 8 7.27 10.49 -3.49
CA TRP A 8 7.24 10.45 -4.95
C TRP A 8 5.81 10.42 -5.52
N GLU A 9 4.84 10.01 -4.71
CA GLU A 9 3.40 10.03 -5.01
C GLU A 9 2.67 11.02 -4.11
N PHE A 10 1.89 11.90 -4.73
CA PHE A 10 0.87 12.74 -4.09
C PHE A 10 -0.17 13.15 -5.14
N PRO A 11 -1.48 13.17 -4.83
CA PRO A 11 -2.49 13.52 -5.84
C PRO A 11 -2.15 14.80 -6.63
N PRO A 12 -2.28 14.81 -7.98
CA PRO A 12 -2.95 13.80 -8.81
C PRO A 12 -2.10 12.58 -9.15
N VAL A 13 -0.81 12.52 -8.79
CA VAL A 13 0.07 11.36 -9.01
C VAL A 13 -0.23 10.31 -7.95
N VAL A 14 -0.98 9.28 -8.33
CA VAL A 14 -1.31 8.14 -7.44
C VAL A 14 -1.14 6.84 -8.23
N VAL A 15 -0.13 6.07 -7.87
CA VAL A 15 0.14 4.74 -8.44
C VAL A 15 -0.45 3.64 -7.57
N GLY A 16 -0.41 3.86 -6.22
CA GLY A 16 -0.85 2.86 -5.27
C GLY A 16 -1.45 3.43 -3.99
N GLY A 17 -1.26 2.69 -2.90
CA GLY A 17 -1.73 3.08 -1.58
C GLY A 17 -0.92 4.22 -0.95
N LEU A 18 0.36 4.36 -1.34
CA LEU A 18 1.29 5.32 -0.76
C LEU A 18 0.81 6.77 -0.95
N GLY A 19 0.50 7.18 -2.17
CA GLY A 19 0.04 8.55 -2.44
C GLY A 19 -1.26 8.90 -1.69
N ARG A 20 -2.16 7.92 -1.53
CA ARG A 20 -3.38 8.09 -0.73
C ARG A 20 -3.06 8.21 0.77
N HIS A 21 -2.11 7.42 1.26
CA HIS A 21 -1.65 7.49 2.64
C HIS A 21 -1.06 8.85 2.96
N VAL A 22 -0.09 9.33 2.15
CA VAL A 22 0.57 10.62 2.37
C VAL A 22 -0.43 11.77 2.32
N HIS A 23 -1.36 11.76 1.37
CA HIS A 23 -2.42 12.76 1.28
C HIS A 23 -3.31 12.78 2.54
N ALA A 24 -3.80 11.62 2.98
CA ALA A 24 -4.67 11.56 4.14
C ALA A 24 -3.94 11.93 5.44
N LEU A 25 -2.72 11.42 5.62
CA LEU A 25 -1.90 11.72 6.80
C LEU A 25 -1.54 13.21 6.88
N SER A 26 -1.08 13.81 5.78
CA SER A 26 -0.72 15.23 5.74
C SER A 26 -1.90 16.14 6.07
N ARG A 27 -3.08 15.81 5.52
CA ARG A 27 -4.32 16.56 5.80
C ARG A 27 -4.73 16.47 7.26
N GLU A 28 -4.69 15.28 7.88
CA GLU A 28 -5.08 15.11 9.29
C GLU A 28 -4.07 15.75 10.24
N LEU A 29 -2.77 15.71 9.91
CA LEU A 29 -1.75 16.44 10.67
C LEU A 29 -1.97 17.97 10.58
N ALA A 30 -2.27 18.48 9.39
CA ALA A 30 -2.61 19.91 9.22
C ALA A 30 -3.88 20.28 10.01
N ALA A 31 -4.91 19.43 9.98
CA ALA A 31 -6.12 19.60 10.77
C ALA A 31 -5.87 19.56 12.29
N ALA A 32 -4.84 18.84 12.73
CA ALA A 32 -4.37 18.80 14.13
C ALA A 32 -3.50 20.01 14.52
N GLY A 33 -3.28 20.99 13.62
CA GLY A 33 -2.54 22.21 13.88
C GLY A 33 -1.03 22.14 13.60
N HIS A 34 -0.57 21.11 12.88
CA HIS A 34 0.79 21.07 12.37
C HIS A 34 0.91 21.87 11.07
N ASP A 35 2.06 22.51 10.85
CA ASP A 35 2.39 23.17 9.57
C ASP A 35 3.07 22.15 8.67
N VAL A 36 2.31 21.60 7.71
CA VAL A 36 2.73 20.47 6.88
C VAL A 36 2.99 20.94 5.45
N VAL A 37 4.19 20.65 4.97
CA VAL A 37 4.57 20.83 3.57
C VAL A 37 4.86 19.45 2.97
N VAL A 38 4.25 19.17 1.82
CA VAL A 38 4.56 17.97 1.02
C VAL A 38 5.42 18.36 -0.16
N LEU A 39 6.58 17.74 -0.27
CA LEU A 39 7.48 17.84 -1.42
C LEU A 39 7.30 16.57 -2.28
N SER A 40 6.82 16.77 -3.50
CA SER A 40 6.51 15.65 -4.41
C SER A 40 6.83 16.03 -5.86
N ARG A 41 6.83 15.02 -6.74
CA ARG A 41 7.00 15.26 -8.17
C ARG A 41 5.71 15.73 -8.85
N ALA A 42 5.84 16.42 -9.96
CA ALA A 42 4.76 16.66 -10.92
C ALA A 42 4.38 15.35 -11.64
N PRO A 43 3.22 15.29 -12.32
CA PRO A 43 2.88 14.13 -13.17
C PRO A 43 3.97 13.82 -14.20
N ALA A 44 4.12 12.55 -14.56
CA ALA A 44 5.07 12.12 -15.59
C ALA A 44 4.76 12.77 -16.95
N GLY A 45 5.80 13.01 -17.76
CA GLY A 45 5.69 13.68 -19.04
C GLY A 45 5.56 15.21 -18.95
N THR A 46 5.70 15.78 -17.75
CA THR A 46 5.72 17.24 -17.55
C THR A 46 7.17 17.71 -17.45
N ASP A 47 7.62 18.50 -18.41
CA ASP A 47 8.91 19.19 -18.32
C ASP A 47 8.77 20.56 -17.65
N ALA A 48 9.91 21.14 -17.24
CA ALA A 48 9.93 22.42 -16.54
C ALA A 48 9.46 23.59 -17.39
N ASP A 49 9.54 23.49 -18.72
CA ASP A 49 9.15 24.56 -19.63
C ASP A 49 7.63 24.57 -19.87
N THR A 50 7.01 23.39 -20.01
CA THR A 50 5.57 23.25 -20.26
C THR A 50 4.75 23.18 -18.96
N HIS A 51 5.32 22.62 -17.89
CA HIS A 51 4.68 22.46 -16.58
C HIS A 51 5.65 22.87 -15.47
N PRO A 52 5.82 24.18 -15.22
CA PRO A 52 6.77 24.64 -14.20
C PRO A 52 6.43 24.09 -12.82
N SER A 53 7.45 23.93 -11.99
CA SER A 53 7.27 23.55 -10.59
C SER A 53 6.26 24.47 -9.92
N SER A 54 5.39 23.91 -9.11
CA SER A 54 4.30 24.65 -8.48
C SER A 54 4.36 24.56 -6.95
N ASP A 55 3.96 25.65 -6.31
CA ASP A 55 3.75 25.77 -4.88
C ASP A 55 2.29 26.15 -4.68
N GLY A 56 1.51 25.27 -4.11
CA GLY A 56 0.07 25.46 -3.97
C GLY A 56 -0.50 24.75 -2.73
N THR A 57 -1.80 24.85 -2.55
CA THR A 57 -2.50 24.23 -1.42
C THR A 57 -3.49 23.19 -1.94
N VAL A 58 -3.47 21.99 -1.36
CA VAL A 58 -4.42 20.92 -1.63
C VAL A 58 -5.01 20.45 -0.29
N ASP A 59 -6.33 20.56 -0.13
CA ASP A 59 -7.06 20.19 1.08
C ASP A 59 -6.45 20.74 2.40
N GLY A 60 -5.95 21.99 2.36
CA GLY A 60 -5.34 22.65 3.51
C GLY A 60 -3.86 22.33 3.73
N VAL A 61 -3.23 21.52 2.88
CA VAL A 61 -1.81 21.18 2.93
C VAL A 61 -1.05 21.92 1.84
N ARG A 62 0.07 22.57 2.17
CA ARG A 62 0.98 23.16 1.19
C ARG A 62 1.73 22.05 0.45
N VAL A 63 1.71 22.09 -0.87
CA VAL A 63 2.31 21.08 -1.74
C VAL A 63 3.23 21.72 -2.76
N LEU A 64 4.50 21.36 -2.70
CA LEU A 64 5.49 21.69 -3.71
C LEU A 64 5.59 20.53 -4.71
N ARG A 65 5.25 20.78 -5.97
CA ARG A 65 5.43 19.81 -7.06
C ARG A 65 6.57 20.22 -7.95
N VAL A 66 7.54 19.34 -8.09
CA VAL A 66 8.73 19.57 -8.89
C VAL A 66 8.53 18.97 -10.27
N ALA A 67 8.64 19.82 -11.30
CA ALA A 67 8.36 19.48 -12.69
C ALA A 67 9.52 18.78 -13.42
N GLU A 68 10.64 18.53 -12.74
CA GLU A 68 11.79 17.87 -13.34
C GLU A 68 11.57 16.37 -13.45
N ASP A 69 10.84 15.94 -14.46
CA ASP A 69 10.81 14.55 -14.90
C ASP A 69 12.02 14.38 -15.85
N PRO A 70 12.98 13.45 -15.57
CA PRO A 70 14.16 13.29 -16.43
C PRO A 70 13.74 12.82 -17.83
N PRO A 71 13.81 13.66 -18.88
CA PRO A 71 13.16 13.36 -20.16
C PRO A 71 13.83 12.23 -20.95
N HIS A 72 15.04 11.84 -20.56
CA HIS A 72 15.82 10.79 -21.22
C HIS A 72 15.84 9.47 -20.44
N LEU A 73 15.16 9.40 -19.31
CA LEU A 73 15.11 8.22 -18.44
C LEU A 73 13.66 7.74 -18.34
N GLU A 74 13.46 6.44 -18.51
CA GLU A 74 12.15 5.82 -18.34
C GLU A 74 12.11 5.08 -16.99
N PHE A 75 11.09 5.37 -16.18
CA PHE A 75 10.93 4.72 -14.87
C PHE A 75 10.96 3.19 -14.96
N GLY A 76 10.39 2.60 -16.02
CA GLY A 76 10.33 1.14 -16.20
C GLY A 76 11.69 0.49 -16.47
N THR A 77 12.58 1.15 -17.22
CA THR A 77 13.88 0.62 -17.66
C THR A 77 15.05 1.18 -16.87
N ASP A 78 14.97 2.46 -16.49
CA ASP A 78 16.07 3.22 -15.86
C ASP A 78 15.76 3.60 -14.40
N MET A 79 14.96 2.79 -13.71
CA MET A 79 14.34 3.11 -12.42
C MET A 79 15.28 3.82 -11.43
N VAL A 80 16.50 3.32 -11.24
CA VAL A 80 17.43 3.91 -10.25
C VAL A 80 17.95 5.26 -10.73
N ALA A 81 18.37 5.36 -11.99
CA ALA A 81 18.85 6.62 -12.58
C ALA A 81 17.75 7.68 -12.59
N TRP A 82 16.53 7.27 -12.98
CA TRP A 82 15.35 8.13 -12.93
C TRP A 82 15.06 8.62 -11.51
N THR A 83 15.10 7.73 -10.50
CA THR A 83 14.88 8.08 -9.09
C THR A 83 15.92 9.07 -8.57
N LEU A 84 17.18 8.90 -8.93
CA LEU A 84 18.26 9.83 -8.54
C LEU A 84 18.07 11.21 -9.18
N ALA A 85 17.73 11.26 -10.45
CA ALA A 85 17.47 12.54 -11.16
C ALA A 85 16.24 13.27 -10.59
N MET A 86 15.15 12.55 -10.35
CA MET A 86 13.97 13.09 -9.64
C MET A 86 14.37 13.61 -8.25
N GLY A 87 15.13 12.81 -7.47
CA GLY A 87 15.58 13.17 -6.14
C GLY A 87 16.44 14.44 -6.13
N HIS A 88 17.32 14.62 -7.13
CA HIS A 88 18.09 15.83 -7.32
C HIS A 88 17.17 17.06 -7.53
N GLY A 89 16.17 16.93 -8.40
CA GLY A 89 15.18 17.99 -8.63
C GLY A 89 14.43 18.38 -7.36
N LEU A 90 13.95 17.39 -6.60
CA LEU A 90 13.28 17.62 -5.32
C LEU A 90 14.19 18.36 -4.32
N LEU A 91 15.43 17.89 -4.16
CA LEU A 91 16.42 18.50 -3.26
C LEU A 91 16.72 19.94 -3.68
N ARG A 92 17.05 20.18 -4.95
CA ARG A 92 17.35 21.50 -5.48
C ARG A 92 16.20 22.47 -5.24
N HIS A 93 14.97 22.06 -5.57
CA HIS A 93 13.80 22.91 -5.39
C HIS A 93 13.52 23.23 -3.93
N ALA A 94 13.66 22.25 -3.02
CA ALA A 94 13.54 22.51 -1.58
C ALA A 94 14.57 23.54 -1.08
N LEU A 95 15.85 23.39 -1.44
CA LEU A 95 16.93 24.27 -1.01
C LEU A 95 16.77 25.71 -1.53
N THR A 96 16.27 25.87 -2.76
CA THR A 96 16.20 27.19 -3.41
C THR A 96 14.88 27.93 -3.20
N SER A 97 13.78 27.20 -3.07
CA SER A 97 12.42 27.79 -3.09
C SER A 97 11.68 27.66 -1.77
N LEU A 98 11.89 26.57 -1.01
CA LEU A 98 11.19 26.36 0.26
C LEU A 98 11.98 26.87 1.46
N LEU A 99 13.21 26.39 1.64
CA LEU A 99 14.00 26.58 2.85
C LEU A 99 14.45 28.01 3.13
N PRO A 100 14.58 28.93 2.16
CA PRO A 100 14.84 30.34 2.47
C PRO A 100 13.73 31.01 3.31
N GLY A 101 12.48 30.54 3.21
CA GLY A 101 11.34 31.11 3.92
C GLY A 101 10.69 30.21 4.95
N TRP A 102 11.04 28.92 4.99
CA TRP A 102 10.39 27.94 5.85
C TRP A 102 11.37 26.81 6.23
N ARG A 103 11.45 26.45 7.50
CA ARG A 103 12.34 25.39 7.99
C ARG A 103 11.53 24.35 8.76
N PRO A 104 11.65 23.05 8.41
CA PRO A 104 10.97 21.99 9.12
C PRO A 104 11.61 21.70 10.49
N ASP A 105 10.82 21.11 11.39
CA ASP A 105 11.27 20.55 12.65
C ASP A 105 11.58 19.03 12.49
N VAL A 106 11.04 18.40 11.44
CA VAL A 106 11.24 16.98 11.08
C VAL A 106 11.09 16.79 9.57
N VAL A 107 11.88 15.89 8.99
CA VAL A 107 11.73 15.37 7.63
C VAL A 107 11.12 13.97 7.70
N HIS A 108 10.07 13.71 6.94
CA HIS A 108 9.42 12.39 6.86
C HIS A 108 9.48 11.83 5.44
N ALA A 109 10.27 10.77 5.24
CA ALA A 109 10.40 10.07 3.97
C ALA A 109 9.38 8.94 3.84
N HIS A 110 8.77 8.79 2.66
CA HIS A 110 7.87 7.70 2.32
C HIS A 110 8.45 6.82 1.23
N ASP A 111 8.94 5.64 1.60
CA ASP A 111 9.64 4.65 0.78
C ASP A 111 10.99 5.13 0.19
N TRP A 112 11.70 4.20 -0.43
CA TRP A 112 13.06 4.32 -0.91
C TRP A 112 13.27 5.33 -2.04
N LEU A 113 12.24 5.59 -2.86
CA LEU A 113 12.35 6.48 -4.02
C LEU A 113 12.71 7.93 -3.64
N VAL A 114 12.47 8.32 -2.40
CA VAL A 114 12.80 9.65 -1.87
C VAL A 114 13.91 9.61 -0.82
N ALA A 115 14.60 8.47 -0.68
CA ALA A 115 15.68 8.32 0.31
C ALA A 115 16.75 9.40 0.18
N HIS A 116 17.28 9.59 -1.04
CA HIS A 116 18.36 10.56 -1.30
C HIS A 116 17.98 12.00 -0.90
N PRO A 117 16.89 12.60 -1.43
CA PRO A 117 16.54 13.97 -1.07
C PRO A 117 16.15 14.10 0.41
N ALA A 118 15.48 13.12 1.00
CA ALA A 118 15.05 13.20 2.39
C ALA A 118 16.24 13.14 3.37
N ILE A 119 17.18 12.22 3.16
CA ILE A 119 18.40 12.11 3.96
C ILE A 119 19.23 13.39 3.84
N ALA A 120 19.46 13.86 2.61
CA ALA A 120 20.25 15.08 2.37
C ALA A 120 19.61 16.32 3.02
N LEU A 121 18.27 16.45 2.97
CA LEU A 121 17.57 17.55 3.62
C LEU A 121 17.66 17.47 5.14
N ALA A 122 17.48 16.30 5.73
CA ALA A 122 17.61 16.11 7.16
C ALA A 122 19.02 16.45 7.66
N ASP A 123 20.05 15.96 6.94
CA ASP A 123 21.47 16.21 7.27
C ASP A 123 21.83 17.70 7.17
N VAL A 124 21.46 18.39 6.07
CA VAL A 124 21.75 19.82 5.89
C VAL A 124 21.04 20.69 6.92
N LEU A 125 19.85 20.29 7.33
CA LEU A 125 19.04 21.05 8.29
C LEU A 125 19.36 20.68 9.75
N GLY A 126 20.01 19.56 10.01
CA GLY A 126 20.23 19.04 11.36
C GLY A 126 18.95 18.74 12.10
N VAL A 127 17.93 18.21 11.40
CA VAL A 127 16.64 17.83 11.95
C VAL A 127 16.44 16.31 11.86
N PRO A 128 15.61 15.70 12.72
CA PRO A 128 15.39 14.27 12.67
C PRO A 128 14.75 13.82 11.35
N LEU A 129 15.17 12.63 10.89
CA LEU A 129 14.60 11.90 9.76
C LEU A 129 13.70 10.79 10.26
N VAL A 130 12.44 10.83 9.90
CA VAL A 130 11.49 9.73 10.07
C VAL A 130 11.30 9.03 8.71
N ALA A 131 11.30 7.71 8.67
CA ALA A 131 11.05 6.95 7.44
C ALA A 131 9.87 6.00 7.62
N THR A 132 8.87 6.08 6.75
CA THR A 132 7.84 5.05 6.63
C THR A 132 8.16 4.11 5.46
N LEU A 133 8.31 2.81 5.77
CA LEU A 133 8.47 1.75 4.79
C LEU A 133 7.12 1.08 4.55
N HIS A 134 6.56 1.29 3.35
CA HIS A 134 5.24 0.77 2.97
C HIS A 134 5.28 -0.64 2.37
N ALA A 135 6.42 -1.04 1.82
CA ALA A 135 6.70 -2.37 1.30
C ALA A 135 8.23 -2.52 1.19
N THR A 136 8.70 -3.75 1.02
CA THR A 136 10.11 -4.02 0.70
C THR A 136 10.23 -4.71 -0.66
N GLU A 137 11.35 -4.50 -1.31
CA GLU A 137 11.64 -5.16 -2.59
C GLU A 137 11.78 -6.67 -2.41
N ALA A 138 12.48 -7.11 -1.36
CA ALA A 138 12.60 -8.53 -1.05
C ALA A 138 11.25 -9.18 -0.74
N GLY A 139 10.36 -8.50 0.00
CA GLY A 139 9.03 -9.00 0.31
C GLY A 139 8.17 -9.22 -0.94
N ARG A 140 8.23 -8.30 -1.92
CA ARG A 140 7.53 -8.45 -3.22
C ARG A 140 7.95 -9.70 -3.99
N HIS A 141 9.16 -10.19 -3.76
CA HIS A 141 9.75 -11.35 -4.40
C HIS A 141 9.91 -12.54 -3.43
N SER A 142 9.05 -12.66 -2.40
CA SER A 142 9.05 -13.75 -1.42
C SER A 142 10.40 -13.93 -0.70
N GLY A 143 11.06 -12.82 -0.36
CA GLY A 143 12.36 -12.82 0.32
C GLY A 143 13.57 -12.96 -0.62
N TRP A 144 13.37 -12.92 -1.93
CA TRP A 144 14.41 -13.09 -2.95
C TRP A 144 14.71 -11.76 -3.67
N LEU A 145 15.94 -11.60 -4.17
CA LEU A 145 16.37 -10.46 -4.98
C LEU A 145 16.85 -10.96 -6.35
N PRO A 146 15.95 -11.08 -7.34
CA PRO A 146 16.22 -11.81 -8.57
C PRO A 146 17.32 -11.20 -9.46
N GLY A 147 17.52 -9.89 -9.39
CA GLY A 147 18.43 -9.20 -10.29
C GLY A 147 19.24 -8.05 -9.68
N PRO A 148 20.12 -7.43 -10.47
CA PRO A 148 20.91 -6.26 -10.02
C PRO A 148 20.02 -5.10 -9.56
N LEU A 149 18.93 -4.81 -10.30
CA LEU A 149 17.99 -3.75 -9.97
C LEU A 149 17.36 -3.98 -8.59
N ASN A 150 16.87 -5.20 -8.30
CA ASN A 150 16.27 -5.54 -7.02
C ASN A 150 17.27 -5.37 -5.86
N ARG A 151 18.55 -5.70 -6.08
CA ARG A 151 19.60 -5.48 -5.08
C ARG A 151 19.89 -3.99 -4.86
N GLN A 152 19.83 -3.16 -5.91
CA GLN A 152 20.00 -1.71 -5.79
C GLN A 152 18.85 -1.08 -5.00
N VAL A 153 17.60 -1.46 -5.32
CA VAL A 153 16.41 -1.01 -4.57
C VAL A 153 16.53 -1.41 -3.11
N HIS A 154 16.77 -2.68 -2.81
CA HIS A 154 16.95 -3.19 -1.46
C HIS A 154 18.08 -2.46 -0.70
N SER A 155 19.20 -2.17 -1.37
CA SER A 155 20.30 -1.41 -0.75
C SER A 155 19.89 0.02 -0.40
N THR A 156 19.01 0.63 -1.20
CA THR A 156 18.49 1.97 -0.93
C THR A 156 17.44 1.96 0.19
N GLU A 157 16.59 0.93 0.25
CA GLU A 157 15.68 0.69 1.39
C GLU A 157 16.45 0.53 2.69
N TRP A 158 17.48 -0.33 2.67
CA TRP A 158 18.38 -0.51 3.81
C TRP A 158 19.03 0.81 4.24
N TRP A 159 19.56 1.57 3.28
CA TRP A 159 20.21 2.86 3.58
C TRP A 159 19.24 3.85 4.21
N LEU A 160 18.02 3.98 3.69
CA LEU A 160 17.00 4.83 4.28
C LEU A 160 16.65 4.38 5.71
N ALA A 161 16.44 3.07 5.90
CA ALA A 161 16.08 2.49 7.19
C ALA A 161 17.19 2.70 8.26
N GLN A 162 18.46 2.56 7.85
CA GLN A 162 19.61 2.78 8.75
C GLN A 162 19.88 4.26 9.05
N ARG A 163 19.51 5.16 8.13
CA ARG A 163 19.74 6.60 8.31
C ARG A 163 18.61 7.30 9.05
N ALA A 164 17.43 6.70 9.08
CA ALA A 164 16.30 7.25 9.79
C ALA A 164 16.51 7.20 11.31
N ASP A 165 16.20 8.29 12.00
CA ASP A 165 16.18 8.35 13.46
C ASP A 165 15.00 7.57 14.04
N GLU A 166 13.89 7.52 13.30
CA GLU A 166 12.71 6.74 13.62
C GLU A 166 12.17 6.01 12.37
N VAL A 167 11.91 4.72 12.49
CA VAL A 167 11.37 3.89 11.40
C VAL A 167 9.92 3.51 11.72
N ILE A 168 9.04 3.71 10.75
CA ILE A 168 7.62 3.36 10.82
C ILE A 168 7.32 2.27 9.78
N THR A 169 6.54 1.27 10.17
CA THR A 169 5.96 0.27 9.28
C THR A 169 4.45 0.21 9.43
N CYS A 170 3.75 -0.26 8.40
CA CYS A 170 2.28 -0.26 8.37
C CYS A 170 1.64 -1.46 9.10
N SER A 171 2.43 -2.47 9.51
CA SER A 171 1.95 -3.65 10.23
C SER A 171 3.05 -4.29 11.07
N SER A 172 2.68 -5.17 12.01
CA SER A 172 3.63 -5.95 12.79
C SER A 172 4.40 -6.95 11.92
N ALA A 173 3.74 -7.49 10.89
CA ALA A 173 4.38 -8.33 9.90
C ALA A 173 5.48 -7.56 9.13
N MET A 174 5.18 -6.33 8.68
CA MET A 174 6.18 -5.46 8.05
C MET A 174 7.32 -5.08 9.03
N ARG A 175 7.02 -4.86 10.31
CA ARG A 175 8.05 -4.61 11.32
C ARG A 175 9.02 -5.78 11.42
N ALA A 176 8.52 -7.00 11.48
CA ALA A 176 9.35 -8.20 11.52
C ALA A 176 10.18 -8.36 10.24
N GLU A 177 9.57 -8.10 9.07
CA GLU A 177 10.22 -8.15 7.76
C GLU A 177 11.35 -7.11 7.66
N VAL A 178 11.08 -5.84 7.98
CA VAL A 178 12.06 -4.73 7.95
C VAL A 178 13.19 -4.97 8.93
N SER A 179 12.88 -5.43 10.15
CA SER A 179 13.89 -5.80 11.15
C SER A 179 14.85 -6.87 10.61
N ALA A 180 14.30 -7.94 10.03
CA ALA A 180 15.10 -9.04 9.51
C ALA A 180 15.92 -8.68 8.26
N LEU A 181 15.34 -7.87 7.34
CA LEU A 181 15.97 -7.48 6.08
C LEU A 181 17.05 -6.41 6.26
N HIS A 182 16.82 -5.48 7.17
CA HIS A 182 17.66 -4.30 7.30
C HIS A 182 18.49 -4.28 8.59
N ASP A 183 18.50 -5.37 9.36
CA ASP A 183 19.31 -5.53 10.59
C ASP A 183 19.01 -4.44 11.65
N LEU A 184 17.71 -4.15 11.82
CA LEU A 184 17.22 -3.20 12.81
C LEU A 184 16.62 -3.92 14.01
N ASP A 185 16.74 -3.32 15.20
CA ASP A 185 16.00 -3.81 16.37
C ASP A 185 14.49 -3.65 16.14
N ALA A 186 13.74 -4.76 16.17
CA ALA A 186 12.29 -4.73 16.03
C ALA A 186 11.60 -3.86 17.10
N GLY A 187 12.20 -3.71 18.28
CA GLY A 187 11.71 -2.83 19.36
C GLY A 187 11.81 -1.34 19.03
N ALA A 188 12.75 -0.96 18.16
CA ALA A 188 12.93 0.41 17.68
C ALA A 188 12.06 0.77 16.48
N ILE A 189 11.35 -0.19 15.87
CA ILE A 189 10.48 0.05 14.73
C ILE A 189 9.04 0.26 15.19
N HIS A 190 8.48 1.41 14.87
CA HIS A 190 7.09 1.74 15.18
C HIS A 190 6.12 1.07 14.20
N VAL A 191 4.99 0.59 14.72
CA VAL A 191 3.88 0.13 13.88
C VAL A 191 2.78 1.18 13.89
N VAL A 192 2.53 1.79 12.74
CA VAL A 192 1.44 2.74 12.53
C VAL A 192 0.64 2.27 11.31
N HIS A 193 -0.56 1.76 11.55
CA HIS A 193 -1.42 1.23 10.49
C HIS A 193 -1.81 2.31 9.47
N ASN A 194 -2.18 1.91 8.26
CA ASN A 194 -2.85 2.80 7.32
C ASN A 194 -4.30 3.05 7.77
N GLY A 195 -4.79 4.25 7.50
CA GLY A 195 -6.17 4.64 7.78
C GLY A 195 -7.09 4.47 6.57
N ILE A 196 -8.38 4.72 6.81
CA ILE A 196 -9.42 4.73 5.78
C ILE A 196 -10.30 5.98 5.87
N ASP A 197 -10.57 6.64 4.74
CA ASP A 197 -11.61 7.69 4.67
C ASP A 197 -12.97 7.06 4.34
N LEU A 198 -13.79 6.91 5.36
CA LEU A 198 -15.13 6.31 5.22
C LEU A 198 -16.08 7.13 4.35
N ARG A 199 -15.80 8.44 4.13
CA ARG A 199 -16.65 9.31 3.30
C ARG A 199 -16.62 8.90 1.84
N ARG A 200 -15.46 8.48 1.35
CA ARG A 200 -15.24 7.99 -0.02
C ARG A 200 -16.15 6.79 -0.36
N TRP A 201 -16.44 5.93 0.62
CA TRP A 201 -17.18 4.68 0.46
C TRP A 201 -18.70 4.80 0.73
N ARG A 202 -19.22 6.05 0.75
CA ARG A 202 -20.65 6.33 1.00
C ARG A 202 -21.52 6.36 -0.26
N SER A 203 -20.95 6.21 -1.46
CA SER A 203 -21.72 6.22 -2.71
C SER A 203 -22.98 5.34 -2.60
N ARG A 204 -24.10 5.85 -3.08
CA ARG A 204 -25.39 5.12 -3.16
C ARG A 204 -25.61 4.52 -4.56
N ALA A 205 -24.61 4.56 -5.43
CA ALA A 205 -24.72 3.93 -6.74
C ALA A 205 -25.10 2.45 -6.58
N THR A 206 -26.00 1.99 -7.41
CA THR A 206 -26.37 0.57 -7.50
C THR A 206 -25.59 -0.08 -8.62
N ALA A 207 -24.99 -1.23 -8.36
CA ALA A 207 -24.39 -2.03 -9.42
C ALA A 207 -25.49 -2.54 -10.34
N PRO A 208 -25.27 -2.61 -11.66
CA PRO A 208 -26.13 -3.37 -12.54
C PRO A 208 -26.28 -4.79 -11.97
N ALA A 209 -27.50 -5.33 -11.97
CA ALA A 209 -27.71 -6.72 -11.58
C ALA A 209 -26.96 -7.61 -12.57
N PRO A 210 -25.85 -8.30 -12.18
CA PRO A 210 -25.15 -9.17 -13.11
C PRO A 210 -26.07 -10.34 -13.47
N ALA A 211 -25.98 -10.79 -14.73
CA ALA A 211 -26.74 -11.95 -15.20
C ALA A 211 -26.29 -13.20 -14.41
N GLY A 212 -27.22 -13.90 -13.77
CA GLY A 212 -26.99 -15.17 -13.08
C GLY A 212 -27.66 -15.23 -11.69
N THR A 213 -27.96 -16.44 -11.25
CA THR A 213 -28.65 -16.73 -9.97
C THR A 213 -27.71 -17.22 -8.87
N GLY A 214 -26.43 -17.45 -9.18
CA GLY A 214 -25.43 -17.96 -8.23
C GLY A 214 -24.67 -16.86 -7.48
N PRO A 215 -23.89 -17.24 -6.45
CA PRO A 215 -23.11 -16.32 -5.66
C PRO A 215 -22.10 -15.51 -6.49
N ARG A 216 -21.86 -14.27 -6.06
CA ARG A 216 -20.90 -13.34 -6.65
C ARG A 216 -19.70 -13.18 -5.75
N LEU A 217 -18.57 -13.65 -6.21
CA LEU A 217 -17.26 -13.38 -5.62
C LEU A 217 -16.65 -12.19 -6.32
N VAL A 218 -16.05 -11.27 -5.56
CA VAL A 218 -15.37 -10.11 -6.11
C VAL A 218 -13.93 -10.10 -5.62
N TYR A 219 -13.01 -9.94 -6.54
CA TYR A 219 -11.64 -9.49 -6.29
C TYR A 219 -11.49 -8.07 -6.82
N PHE A 220 -10.75 -7.23 -6.11
CA PHE A 220 -10.34 -5.92 -6.62
C PHE A 220 -8.94 -5.54 -6.14
N GLY A 221 -8.20 -4.88 -7.01
CA GLY A 221 -6.80 -4.48 -6.79
C GLY A 221 -5.94 -4.68 -8.03
N ARG A 222 -4.63 -4.43 -7.88
CA ARG A 222 -3.67 -4.65 -8.97
C ARG A 222 -3.62 -6.14 -9.35
N LEU A 223 -3.45 -6.41 -10.64
CA LEU A 223 -3.31 -7.78 -11.14
C LEU A 223 -1.81 -8.11 -11.25
N GLU A 224 -1.20 -8.31 -10.09
CA GLU A 224 0.21 -8.68 -9.95
C GLU A 224 0.33 -10.07 -9.30
N TYR A 225 1.45 -10.76 -9.51
CA TYR A 225 1.65 -12.13 -9.04
C TYR A 225 1.45 -12.27 -7.52
N GLU A 226 1.97 -11.31 -6.76
CA GLU A 226 1.88 -11.30 -5.30
C GLU A 226 0.43 -11.11 -4.79
N LYS A 227 -0.50 -10.69 -5.64
CA LYS A 227 -1.92 -10.54 -5.27
C LYS A 227 -2.74 -11.83 -5.36
N GLY A 228 -2.15 -12.92 -5.87
CA GLY A 228 -2.69 -14.27 -5.73
C GLY A 228 -3.98 -14.58 -6.49
N VAL A 229 -4.38 -13.75 -7.47
CA VAL A 229 -5.63 -13.94 -8.23
C VAL A 229 -5.65 -15.29 -8.97
N GLN A 230 -4.47 -15.78 -9.37
CA GLN A 230 -4.29 -17.11 -9.97
C GLN A 230 -4.74 -18.24 -9.04
N ASP A 231 -4.56 -18.09 -7.72
CA ASP A 231 -4.96 -19.11 -6.74
C ASP A 231 -6.48 -19.13 -6.55
N LEU A 232 -7.12 -17.95 -6.58
CA LEU A 232 -8.57 -17.84 -6.55
C LEU A 232 -9.21 -18.44 -7.80
N ILE A 233 -8.64 -18.20 -8.99
CA ILE A 233 -9.07 -18.84 -10.23
C ILE A 233 -8.94 -20.37 -10.13
N ALA A 234 -7.84 -20.87 -9.59
CA ALA A 234 -7.63 -22.31 -9.38
C ALA A 234 -8.62 -22.92 -8.36
N ALA A 235 -9.06 -22.14 -7.35
CA ALA A 235 -10.04 -22.57 -6.36
C ALA A 235 -11.49 -22.63 -6.93
N LEU A 236 -11.78 -21.85 -7.98
CA LEU A 236 -13.14 -21.64 -8.49
C LEU A 236 -13.86 -22.95 -8.93
N PRO A 237 -13.21 -23.95 -9.55
CA PRO A 237 -13.88 -25.23 -9.84
C PRO A 237 -14.39 -25.95 -8.59
N ARG A 238 -13.64 -25.92 -7.46
CA ARG A 238 -14.03 -26.51 -6.18
C ARG A 238 -15.18 -25.71 -5.54
N ILE A 239 -15.12 -24.39 -5.57
CA ILE A 239 -16.18 -23.51 -5.08
C ILE A 239 -17.48 -23.77 -5.83
N ARG A 240 -17.42 -23.84 -7.18
CA ARG A 240 -18.60 -24.06 -8.02
C ARG A 240 -19.26 -25.44 -7.87
N ARG A 241 -18.52 -26.45 -7.45
CA ARG A 241 -19.11 -27.75 -7.11
C ARG A 241 -20.03 -27.67 -5.88
N ARG A 242 -19.69 -26.83 -4.89
CA ARG A 242 -20.49 -26.61 -3.67
C ARG A 242 -21.56 -25.54 -3.86
N HIS A 243 -21.25 -24.52 -4.66
CA HIS A 243 -22.11 -23.37 -4.94
C HIS A 243 -22.28 -23.20 -6.46
N PRO A 244 -23.19 -23.97 -7.08
CA PRO A 244 -23.42 -23.88 -8.53
C PRO A 244 -23.79 -22.47 -8.98
N GLY A 245 -23.35 -22.06 -10.17
CA GLY A 245 -23.61 -20.74 -10.70
C GLY A 245 -22.69 -19.63 -10.17
N THR A 246 -21.79 -19.91 -9.23
CA THR A 246 -20.83 -18.90 -8.72
C THR A 246 -20.07 -18.22 -9.85
N ARG A 247 -19.99 -16.89 -9.78
CA ARG A 247 -19.22 -16.04 -10.68
C ARG A 247 -18.13 -15.31 -9.89
N LEU A 248 -16.98 -15.12 -10.52
CA LEU A 248 -15.87 -14.31 -10.04
C LEU A 248 -15.76 -13.05 -10.91
N LEU A 249 -15.90 -11.88 -10.29
CA LEU A 249 -15.74 -10.57 -10.91
C LEU A 249 -14.39 -10.00 -10.45
N VAL A 250 -13.53 -9.68 -11.41
CA VAL A 250 -12.15 -9.25 -11.16
C VAL A 250 -12.03 -7.79 -11.60
N ALA A 251 -11.96 -6.86 -10.63
CA ALA A 251 -11.81 -5.44 -10.87
C ALA A 251 -10.36 -5.00 -10.63
N GLY A 252 -9.73 -4.44 -11.65
CA GLY A 252 -8.36 -3.95 -11.64
C GLY A 252 -7.59 -4.27 -12.91
N THR A 253 -6.37 -3.75 -12.96
CA THR A 253 -5.41 -3.96 -14.06
C THR A 253 -4.04 -4.29 -13.48
N GLY A 254 -3.16 -4.83 -14.30
CA GLY A 254 -1.79 -5.18 -13.90
C GLY A 254 -1.08 -6.06 -14.91
N THR A 255 0.18 -6.37 -14.63
CA THR A 255 1.08 -7.10 -15.55
C THR A 255 0.64 -8.55 -15.78
N GLN A 256 -0.13 -9.13 -14.84
CA GLN A 256 -0.53 -10.54 -14.89
C GLN A 256 -1.83 -10.81 -15.66
N GLN A 257 -2.45 -9.80 -16.28
CA GLN A 257 -3.77 -9.96 -16.89
C GLN A 257 -3.83 -11.06 -17.95
N GLU A 258 -2.81 -11.17 -18.82
CA GLU A 258 -2.72 -12.20 -19.86
C GLU A 258 -2.55 -13.60 -19.25
N MET A 259 -1.64 -13.74 -18.28
CA MET A 259 -1.43 -14.99 -17.55
C MET A 259 -2.71 -15.46 -16.85
N LEU A 260 -3.45 -14.55 -16.21
CA LEU A 260 -4.73 -14.86 -15.56
C LEU A 260 -5.77 -15.34 -16.59
N GLY A 261 -5.81 -14.77 -17.79
CA GLY A 261 -6.63 -15.26 -18.91
C GLY A 261 -6.31 -16.71 -19.28
N THR A 262 -5.01 -17.06 -19.33
CA THR A 262 -4.54 -18.43 -19.56
C THR A 262 -5.01 -19.37 -18.43
N ARG A 263 -4.86 -18.98 -17.17
CA ARG A 263 -5.34 -19.76 -16.01
C ARG A 263 -6.84 -20.00 -16.02
N VAL A 264 -7.63 -19.02 -16.45
CA VAL A 264 -9.09 -19.17 -16.63
C VAL A 264 -9.41 -20.27 -17.66
N ALA A 265 -8.64 -20.36 -18.74
CA ALA A 265 -8.81 -21.39 -19.77
C ALA A 265 -8.38 -22.79 -19.25
N GLU A 266 -7.21 -22.90 -18.60
CA GLU A 266 -6.69 -24.13 -18.01
C GLU A 266 -7.67 -24.76 -17.00
N HIS A 267 -8.24 -23.95 -16.12
CA HIS A 267 -9.22 -24.39 -15.12
C HIS A 267 -10.64 -24.54 -15.67
N ARG A 268 -10.88 -24.27 -16.97
CA ARG A 268 -12.20 -24.39 -17.66
C ARG A 268 -13.30 -23.56 -17.02
N VAL A 269 -12.96 -22.38 -16.50
CA VAL A 269 -13.91 -21.48 -15.79
C VAL A 269 -14.24 -20.20 -16.56
N ARG A 270 -13.99 -20.17 -17.88
CA ARG A 270 -14.16 -19.00 -18.75
C ARG A 270 -15.54 -18.33 -18.63
N ARG A 271 -16.61 -19.12 -18.47
CA ARG A 271 -17.98 -18.58 -18.31
C ARG A 271 -18.29 -18.04 -16.92
N SER A 272 -17.38 -18.23 -15.97
CA SER A 272 -17.57 -17.87 -14.55
C SER A 272 -16.64 -16.78 -14.07
N VAL A 273 -15.70 -16.34 -14.90
CA VAL A 273 -14.76 -15.25 -14.57
C VAL A 273 -14.99 -14.10 -15.54
N GLU A 274 -15.06 -12.89 -14.99
CA GLU A 274 -15.22 -11.67 -15.76
C GLU A 274 -14.20 -10.63 -15.28
N PHE A 275 -13.36 -10.13 -16.20
CA PHE A 275 -12.39 -9.08 -15.93
C PHE A 275 -13.05 -7.74 -16.28
N LEU A 276 -13.20 -6.86 -15.27
CA LEU A 276 -13.90 -5.59 -15.38
C LEU A 276 -12.98 -4.40 -15.69
N GLY A 277 -11.65 -4.63 -15.64
CA GLY A 277 -10.67 -3.55 -15.74
C GLY A 277 -10.70 -2.62 -14.52
N HIS A 278 -10.18 -1.42 -14.69
CA HIS A 278 -10.23 -0.39 -13.65
C HIS A 278 -11.64 0.20 -13.54
N LEU A 279 -12.17 0.25 -12.33
CA LEU A 279 -13.49 0.83 -12.05
C LEU A 279 -13.36 2.15 -11.27
N PRO A 280 -14.17 3.17 -11.61
CA PRO A 280 -14.34 4.36 -10.78
C PRO A 280 -14.87 4.02 -9.40
N ASP A 281 -14.56 4.86 -8.39
CA ASP A 281 -14.92 4.63 -6.98
C ASP A 281 -16.41 4.32 -6.76
N ALA A 282 -17.30 5.00 -7.46
CA ALA A 282 -18.75 4.80 -7.33
C ALA A 282 -19.19 3.40 -7.82
N GLU A 283 -18.64 2.96 -8.95
CA GLU A 283 -18.93 1.65 -9.53
C GLU A 283 -18.30 0.53 -8.69
N LEU A 284 -17.05 0.72 -8.25
CA LEU A 284 -16.38 -0.20 -7.35
C LEU A 284 -17.15 -0.35 -6.02
N THR A 285 -17.59 0.76 -5.43
CA THR A 285 -18.41 0.75 -4.20
C THR A 285 -19.70 -0.07 -4.41
N ALA A 286 -20.38 0.12 -5.54
CA ALA A 286 -21.59 -0.60 -5.88
C ALA A 286 -21.32 -2.10 -6.09
N LEU A 287 -20.23 -2.45 -6.79
CA LEU A 287 -19.80 -3.83 -7.02
C LEU A 287 -19.51 -4.55 -5.70
N LEU A 288 -18.72 -3.94 -4.81
CA LEU A 288 -18.35 -4.52 -3.51
C LEU A 288 -19.56 -4.73 -2.60
N ARG A 289 -20.53 -3.81 -2.61
CA ARG A 289 -21.79 -3.96 -1.85
C ARG A 289 -22.68 -5.10 -2.38
N ALA A 290 -22.61 -5.34 -3.67
CA ALA A 290 -23.41 -6.38 -4.32
C ALA A 290 -22.73 -7.77 -4.24
N ALA A 291 -21.50 -7.86 -3.73
CA ALA A 291 -20.77 -9.11 -3.57
C ALA A 291 -21.33 -9.97 -2.42
N ASP A 292 -21.44 -11.27 -2.64
CA ASP A 292 -21.70 -12.23 -1.57
C ASP A 292 -20.46 -12.46 -0.71
N ALA A 293 -19.26 -12.40 -1.35
CA ALA A 293 -17.97 -12.32 -0.67
C ALA A 293 -16.95 -11.55 -1.51
N VAL A 294 -16.10 -10.76 -0.83
CA VAL A 294 -14.88 -10.18 -1.39
C VAL A 294 -13.72 -11.07 -0.99
N VAL A 295 -12.97 -11.56 -1.97
CA VAL A 295 -11.86 -12.51 -1.76
C VAL A 295 -10.55 -11.82 -2.09
N LEU A 296 -9.63 -11.79 -1.11
CA LEU A 296 -8.32 -11.14 -1.17
C LEU A 296 -7.23 -12.20 -1.02
N PRO A 297 -6.79 -12.86 -2.10
CA PRO A 297 -5.93 -14.04 -2.04
C PRO A 297 -4.43 -13.69 -2.07
N SER A 298 -4.04 -12.53 -1.56
CA SER A 298 -2.66 -12.05 -1.63
C SER A 298 -1.67 -13.07 -1.07
N ARG A 299 -0.55 -13.27 -1.76
CA ARG A 299 0.61 -14.04 -1.31
C ARG A 299 1.57 -13.18 -0.50
N TYR A 300 1.61 -11.89 -0.84
CA TYR A 300 2.31 -10.86 -0.10
C TYR A 300 1.43 -9.62 -0.01
N GLU A 301 1.23 -9.12 1.20
CA GLU A 301 0.45 -7.91 1.48
C GLU A 301 1.00 -7.20 2.71
N PRO A 302 1.73 -6.11 2.54
CA PRO A 302 2.29 -5.35 3.65
C PRO A 302 1.26 -4.91 4.69
N PHE A 303 0.05 -4.55 4.23
CA PHE A 303 -1.02 -4.10 5.12
C PHE A 303 -2.42 -4.59 4.72
N GLY A 304 -2.88 -4.27 3.50
CA GLY A 304 -4.20 -4.65 3.02
C GLY A 304 -5.24 -3.53 3.08
N ILE A 305 -4.91 -2.34 2.56
CA ILE A 305 -5.86 -1.22 2.43
C ILE A 305 -7.17 -1.68 1.75
N VAL A 306 -7.07 -2.56 0.76
CA VAL A 306 -8.24 -3.14 0.07
C VAL A 306 -9.21 -3.84 1.03
N ALA A 307 -8.73 -4.46 2.11
CA ALA A 307 -9.61 -5.04 3.13
C ALA A 307 -10.37 -3.97 3.93
N LEU A 308 -9.73 -2.83 4.23
CA LEU A 308 -10.41 -1.69 4.86
C LEU A 308 -11.49 -1.11 3.94
N GLU A 309 -11.19 -1.00 2.64
CA GLU A 309 -12.11 -0.52 1.61
C GLU A 309 -13.36 -1.41 1.50
N ALA A 310 -13.15 -2.72 1.44
CA ALA A 310 -14.25 -3.69 1.44
C ALA A 310 -15.05 -3.69 2.75
N ALA A 311 -14.38 -3.58 3.90
CA ALA A 311 -15.03 -3.44 5.21
C ALA A 311 -15.88 -2.14 5.31
N ALA A 312 -15.41 -1.04 4.69
CA ALA A 312 -16.12 0.24 4.71
C ALA A 312 -17.49 0.16 4.04
N VAL A 313 -17.63 -0.64 3.00
CA VAL A 313 -18.94 -0.89 2.34
C VAL A 313 -19.75 -1.99 3.02
N GLY A 314 -19.20 -2.70 4.00
CA GLY A 314 -19.86 -3.78 4.73
C GLY A 314 -19.83 -5.12 4.00
N ALA A 315 -18.86 -5.35 3.13
CA ALA A 315 -18.68 -6.61 2.42
C ALA A 315 -18.26 -7.75 3.36
N THR A 316 -18.64 -8.99 3.00
CA THR A 316 -18.11 -10.21 3.63
C THR A 316 -16.68 -10.43 3.15
N LEU A 317 -15.73 -10.46 4.06
CA LEU A 317 -14.31 -10.63 3.76
C LEU A 317 -13.89 -12.09 3.85
N VAL A 318 -13.19 -12.55 2.81
CA VAL A 318 -12.42 -13.80 2.79
C VAL A 318 -11.02 -13.43 2.33
N ALA A 319 -10.01 -13.59 3.16
CA ALA A 319 -8.67 -13.05 2.89
C ALA A 319 -7.58 -14.02 3.30
N SER A 320 -6.44 -13.95 2.64
CA SER A 320 -5.25 -14.66 3.10
C SER A 320 -4.72 -14.05 4.39
N THR A 321 -3.94 -14.82 5.15
CA THR A 321 -3.21 -14.36 6.34
C THR A 321 -1.88 -13.69 5.99
N ALA A 322 -1.63 -13.37 4.71
CA ALA A 322 -0.38 -12.77 4.25
C ALA A 322 -0.10 -11.42 4.92
N GLY A 323 1.02 -11.33 5.61
CA GLY A 323 1.52 -10.09 6.18
C GLY A 323 0.51 -9.33 7.03
N GLY A 324 0.39 -8.01 6.79
CA GLY A 324 -0.57 -7.16 7.52
C GLY A 324 -2.04 -7.42 7.21
N LEU A 325 -2.36 -8.15 6.13
CA LEU A 325 -3.74 -8.50 5.82
C LEU A 325 -4.38 -9.35 6.92
N GLY A 326 -3.60 -10.27 7.55
CA GLY A 326 -4.04 -11.05 8.70
C GLY A 326 -4.32 -10.22 9.96
N GLU A 327 -3.71 -9.02 10.09
CA GLU A 327 -3.99 -8.10 11.20
C GLU A 327 -5.31 -7.32 10.98
N VAL A 328 -5.61 -7.02 9.72
CA VAL A 328 -6.85 -6.35 9.31
C VAL A 328 -8.03 -7.31 9.36
N VAL A 329 -7.88 -8.51 8.77
CA VAL A 329 -8.93 -9.53 8.68
C VAL A 329 -8.64 -10.65 9.68
N ARG A 330 -9.25 -10.57 10.86
CA ARG A 330 -9.14 -11.59 11.90
C ARG A 330 -10.07 -12.75 11.59
N ASP A 331 -9.51 -13.97 11.46
CA ASP A 331 -10.31 -15.16 11.14
C ASP A 331 -11.41 -15.42 12.19
N GLY A 332 -12.62 -15.67 11.69
CA GLY A 332 -13.80 -15.91 12.51
C GLY A 332 -14.44 -14.64 13.11
N GLU A 333 -13.68 -13.54 13.30
CA GLU A 333 -14.15 -12.31 13.95
C GLU A 333 -14.59 -11.24 12.94
N THR A 334 -13.69 -10.84 12.03
CA THR A 334 -13.93 -9.75 11.07
C THR A 334 -13.98 -10.21 9.62
N GLY A 335 -13.61 -11.46 9.37
CA GLY A 335 -13.64 -12.14 8.09
C GLY A 335 -13.35 -13.62 8.26
N LEU A 336 -12.99 -14.27 7.17
CA LEU A 336 -12.51 -15.64 7.16
C LEU A 336 -11.12 -15.68 6.54
N GLY A 337 -10.18 -16.32 7.25
CA GLY A 337 -8.78 -16.44 6.87
C GLY A 337 -8.46 -17.76 6.16
N PHE A 338 -7.39 -17.74 5.37
CA PHE A 338 -6.73 -18.91 4.79
C PHE A 338 -5.25 -18.61 4.56
N GLU A 339 -4.41 -19.65 4.46
CA GLU A 339 -2.98 -19.49 4.25
C GLU A 339 -2.67 -18.99 2.82
N PRO A 340 -1.65 -18.12 2.64
CA PRO A 340 -1.23 -17.65 1.32
C PRO A 340 -0.92 -18.81 0.35
N GLY A 341 -1.52 -18.79 -0.85
CA GLY A 341 -1.34 -19.83 -1.87
C GLY A 341 -2.09 -21.14 -1.62
N ASP A 342 -2.82 -21.26 -0.51
CA ASP A 342 -3.63 -22.45 -0.21
C ASP A 342 -4.95 -22.44 -1.00
N VAL A 343 -4.89 -23.02 -2.19
CA VAL A 343 -6.06 -23.13 -3.09
C VAL A 343 -7.23 -23.91 -2.46
N PRO A 344 -7.03 -25.05 -1.78
CA PRO A 344 -8.08 -25.70 -0.98
C PRO A 344 -8.66 -24.79 0.11
N GLY A 345 -7.81 -24.12 0.89
CA GLY A 345 -8.21 -23.20 1.96
C GLY A 345 -9.05 -22.03 1.46
N ILE A 346 -8.74 -21.45 0.30
CA ILE A 346 -9.58 -20.44 -0.36
C ILE A 346 -11.00 -21.00 -0.57
N ALA A 347 -11.11 -22.21 -1.14
CA ALA A 347 -12.42 -22.79 -1.43
C ALA A 347 -13.21 -23.09 -0.15
N ASP A 348 -12.55 -23.54 0.92
CA ASP A 348 -13.20 -23.86 2.19
C ASP A 348 -13.61 -22.58 2.94
N ALA A 349 -12.79 -21.52 2.92
CA ALA A 349 -13.15 -20.22 3.50
C ALA A 349 -14.33 -19.56 2.77
N VAL A 350 -14.34 -19.62 1.43
CA VAL A 350 -15.48 -19.14 0.62
C VAL A 350 -16.75 -19.95 0.93
N ASP A 351 -16.65 -21.28 1.04
CA ASP A 351 -17.77 -22.15 1.42
C ASP A 351 -18.35 -21.74 2.77
N ARG A 352 -17.52 -21.57 3.81
CA ARG A 352 -17.94 -21.08 5.13
C ARG A 352 -18.60 -19.71 5.07
N ALA A 353 -18.11 -18.81 4.20
CA ALA A 353 -18.69 -17.47 4.03
C ALA A 353 -20.10 -17.51 3.42
N LEU A 354 -20.29 -18.34 2.40
CA LEU A 354 -21.53 -18.43 1.65
C LEU A 354 -22.60 -19.29 2.38
N SER A 355 -22.19 -20.30 3.15
CA SER A 355 -23.10 -21.23 3.83
C SER A 355 -23.78 -20.65 5.07
N ASP A 356 -23.21 -19.61 5.72
CA ASP A 356 -23.83 -18.92 6.87
C ASP A 356 -23.90 -17.40 6.67
N PRO A 357 -24.94 -16.90 5.98
CA PRO A 357 -25.11 -15.46 5.76
C PRO A 357 -25.33 -14.65 7.06
N ARG A 358 -25.77 -15.27 8.16
CA ARG A 358 -25.91 -14.57 9.44
C ARG A 358 -24.54 -14.32 10.07
N ALA A 359 -23.68 -15.33 10.11
CA ALA A 359 -22.32 -15.18 10.59
C ALA A 359 -21.51 -14.24 9.69
N ALA A 360 -21.66 -14.33 8.35
CA ALA A 360 -21.04 -13.40 7.40
C ALA A 360 -21.38 -11.94 7.73
N ARG A 361 -22.67 -11.63 7.93
CA ARG A 361 -23.11 -10.28 8.33
C ARG A 361 -22.57 -9.83 9.70
N ARG A 362 -22.46 -10.74 10.67
CA ARG A 362 -21.84 -10.40 11.98
C ARG A 362 -20.38 -10.00 11.81
N ARG A 363 -19.60 -10.79 11.06
CA ARG A 363 -18.18 -10.50 10.77
C ARG A 363 -18.02 -9.18 10.02
N ALA A 364 -18.81 -8.93 9.00
CA ALA A 364 -18.78 -7.68 8.24
C ALA A 364 -19.09 -6.44 9.12
N ARG A 365 -20.03 -6.55 10.06
CA ARG A 365 -20.30 -5.49 11.04
C ARG A 365 -19.13 -5.25 11.99
N ALA A 366 -18.50 -6.33 12.48
CA ALA A 366 -17.32 -6.24 13.34
C ALA A 366 -16.13 -5.61 12.60
N ALA A 367 -15.86 -6.02 11.35
CA ALA A 367 -14.85 -5.41 10.50
C ALA A 367 -15.09 -3.89 10.34
N ARG A 368 -16.31 -3.50 10.00
CA ARG A 368 -16.68 -2.09 9.82
C ARG A 368 -16.60 -1.27 11.11
N ALA A 369 -16.87 -1.85 12.27
CA ALA A 369 -16.76 -1.18 13.57
C ALA A 369 -15.31 -0.77 13.86
N ARG A 370 -14.34 -1.66 13.62
CA ARG A 370 -12.91 -1.40 13.81
C ARG A 370 -12.37 -0.25 12.96
N LEU A 371 -13.00 0.07 11.83
CA LEU A 371 -12.53 1.17 10.98
C LEU A 371 -12.60 2.54 11.67
N ARG A 372 -13.45 2.69 12.67
CA ARG A 372 -13.64 3.95 13.40
C ARG A 372 -12.70 4.12 14.58
N THR A 373 -12.10 3.04 15.04
CA THR A 373 -11.20 3.01 16.20
C THR A 373 -9.77 2.77 15.76
N ASP A 374 -9.52 1.63 15.13
CA ASP A 374 -8.16 1.16 14.85
C ASP A 374 -7.56 1.81 13.60
N PHE A 375 -8.43 2.21 12.62
CA PHE A 375 -8.02 2.67 11.30
C PHE A 375 -8.55 4.07 10.94
N ALA A 376 -8.90 4.86 11.95
CA ALA A 376 -9.32 6.25 11.77
C ALA A 376 -8.09 7.15 11.55
N TRP A 377 -8.10 7.96 10.50
CA TRP A 377 -6.98 8.85 10.18
C TRP A 377 -6.58 9.80 11.32
N PRO A 378 -7.49 10.38 12.12
CA PRO A 378 -7.09 11.19 13.26
C PRO A 378 -6.25 10.42 14.30
N THR A 379 -6.57 9.15 14.55
CA THR A 379 -5.79 8.28 15.46
C THR A 379 -4.41 7.99 14.87
N ILE A 380 -4.33 7.70 13.57
CA ILE A 380 -3.07 7.45 12.85
C ILE A 380 -2.18 8.70 12.88
N ALA A 381 -2.75 9.88 12.59
CA ALA A 381 -2.02 11.14 12.60
C ALA A 381 -1.51 11.50 14.01
N ALA A 382 -2.32 11.32 15.05
CA ALA A 382 -1.90 11.55 16.43
C ALA A 382 -0.70 10.68 16.82
N ARG A 383 -0.75 9.38 16.51
CA ARG A 383 0.35 8.45 16.77
C ARG A 383 1.62 8.80 15.98
N THR A 384 1.48 9.23 14.73
CA THR A 384 2.61 9.69 13.92
C THR A 384 3.21 10.97 14.52
N ALA A 385 2.39 11.91 14.99
CA ALA A 385 2.85 13.13 15.64
C ALA A 385 3.59 12.86 16.97
N GLU A 386 3.20 11.83 17.72
CA GLU A 386 3.93 11.39 18.93
C GLU A 386 5.35 10.91 18.57
N ILE A 387 5.49 10.15 17.47
CA ILE A 387 6.80 9.72 16.96
C ILE A 387 7.65 10.92 16.57
N TYR A 388 7.10 11.90 15.84
CA TYR A 388 7.82 13.13 15.50
C TYR A 388 8.28 13.89 16.74
N ALA A 389 7.45 13.97 17.76
CA ALA A 389 7.80 14.66 19.01
C ALA A 389 8.93 13.96 19.79
N ALA A 390 9.04 12.65 19.66
CA ALA A 390 10.09 11.85 20.29
C ALA A 390 11.40 11.83 19.47
N ALA A 391 11.32 11.97 18.15
CA ALA A 391 12.47 11.88 17.25
C ALA A 391 13.55 12.92 17.59
N ARG A 392 14.81 12.49 17.58
CA ARG A 392 16.00 13.34 17.78
C ARG A 392 17.03 13.01 16.71
N PRO A 393 17.71 14.00 16.12
CA PRO A 393 18.74 13.73 15.14
C PRO A 393 19.87 12.94 15.81
N GLY A 394 20.14 11.78 15.26
CA GLY A 394 21.25 10.93 15.70
C GLY A 394 22.61 11.47 15.24
N PRO A 395 23.73 11.01 15.86
CA PRO A 395 25.05 11.31 15.35
C PRO A 395 25.27 10.68 13.97
N PRO A 396 26.20 11.23 13.13
CA PRO A 396 26.57 10.60 11.88
C PRO A 396 27.00 9.15 12.10
N GLN A 397 26.34 8.21 11.44
CA GLN A 397 26.61 6.79 11.64
C GLN A 397 27.60 6.27 10.61
N ASN A 398 28.62 5.50 11.05
CA ASN A 398 29.38 4.61 10.18
C ASN A 398 28.52 3.39 9.87
N LEU A 399 27.85 3.43 8.72
CA LEU A 399 26.93 2.36 8.33
C LEU A 399 27.68 1.08 7.97
N PRO A 400 27.27 -0.10 8.45
CA PRO A 400 27.78 -1.38 7.97
C PRO A 400 27.37 -1.58 6.50
N ARG A 401 27.85 -2.64 5.86
CA ARG A 401 27.39 -3.00 4.50
C ARG A 401 26.04 -3.71 4.57
N PRO A 402 25.11 -3.45 3.62
CA PRO A 402 23.85 -4.15 3.57
C PRO A 402 24.07 -5.66 3.38
N LYS A 403 23.28 -6.47 4.10
CA LYS A 403 23.25 -7.93 3.90
C LYS A 403 22.30 -8.22 2.75
N ILE A 404 22.80 -8.91 1.72
CA ILE A 404 21.98 -9.37 0.61
C ILE A 404 21.34 -10.70 0.99
N PRO A 405 20.01 -10.81 1.04
CA PRO A 405 19.33 -12.08 1.31
C PRO A 405 19.72 -13.14 0.25
N THR A 406 20.12 -14.33 0.69
CA THR A 406 20.53 -15.45 -0.18
C THR A 406 19.53 -16.59 -0.23
N GLY A 407 18.35 -16.46 0.40
CA GLY A 407 17.33 -17.50 0.47
C GLY A 407 15.95 -16.99 0.82
N ASN A 408 14.97 -17.88 0.81
CA ASN A 408 13.59 -17.57 1.14
C ASN A 408 13.46 -17.24 2.63
N LEU A 409 13.18 -16.00 2.97
CA LEU A 409 13.01 -15.51 4.35
C LEU A 409 11.76 -16.07 5.04
N PHE A 410 10.83 -16.62 4.26
CA PHE A 410 9.55 -17.14 4.76
C PHE A 410 9.52 -18.66 4.95
N ASP A 411 10.60 -19.37 4.60
CA ASP A 411 10.74 -20.82 4.83
C ASP A 411 11.17 -21.20 6.28
N ARG A 412 11.19 -20.26 7.20
CA ARG A 412 11.38 -20.56 8.62
C ARG A 412 10.04 -20.77 9.29
N THR A 413 9.39 -21.88 9.00
CA THR A 413 8.44 -22.48 9.95
C THR A 413 9.24 -23.08 11.11
N PRO A 414 8.83 -22.83 12.38
CA PRO A 414 9.43 -23.43 13.54
C PRO A 414 9.23 -24.96 13.56
#